data_ec3d0ac67d2ace6ba8e4cd8915f33f04
#
_entry.id   ec3d0ac67d2ace6ba8e4cd8915f33f04
#
_cell.length_a   1.000
_cell.length_b   1.000
_cell.length_c   1.000
_cell.angle_alpha   90.00
_cell.angle_beta   90.00
_cell.angle_gamma   90.00
#
_symmetry.space_group_name_H-M   'P 1'
#
loop_
_entity.id
_entity.type
_entity.pdbx_description
1 polymer ?
#
loop_
_entity_poly.entity_id
_entity_poly.type
_entity_poly.pdbx_seq_one_letter_code
_entity_poly.pdbx_strand_id
1 'polypeptide(L)'
;MADTPKAPLALGDSAARQLANTTKTVPQLSTITPRWLVHLLQWVPVEAGIYRVNKVRNPEDVKIACAKRDEAELPQTFVDYEDKPREYYLNAVTTILDIHTRVSDLYSSPYDQIKEQLRLTIEAIKEHQESELINNADYGLIANVADQQRITPLSGAPTPDDLDELITRVWKEPAFFLTHPLAIAAFGRECTRRGVPPPTCSLFGSQFLTWRGLPLIPSDKVPVSDGKTKVLLIRVGDKRQGVVGLFQPGLPGEQSPGLSVRFMGINRSAIASYLVSLYCSLAVHTDDAIGLLDDVEVGKYHDYADIYR
;
A
#
# COMPACT_ATOMS: atom_id res chain seq x y z
N MET A 1 -31.45 -24.71 -19.18
CA MET A 1 -31.48 -24.73 -17.70
C MET A 1 -30.17 -24.09 -17.26
N ALA A 2 -30.26 -22.85 -16.79
CA ALA A 2 -29.08 -22.15 -16.27
C ALA A 2 -28.68 -22.80 -14.94
N ASP A 3 -27.46 -23.28 -14.88
CA ASP A 3 -26.86 -23.85 -13.68
C ASP A 3 -26.76 -22.72 -12.63
N THR A 4 -27.66 -22.77 -11.64
CA THR A 4 -27.61 -21.84 -10.52
C THR A 4 -26.29 -22.11 -9.79
N PRO A 5 -25.38 -21.13 -9.60
CA PRO A 5 -24.14 -21.37 -8.90
C PRO A 5 -24.47 -21.87 -7.49
N LYS A 6 -24.10 -23.09 -7.17
CA LYS A 6 -24.18 -23.63 -5.80
C LYS A 6 -23.42 -22.65 -4.91
N ALA A 7 -24.12 -22.10 -3.89
CA ALA A 7 -23.46 -21.29 -2.87
C ALA A 7 -22.24 -22.08 -2.33
N PRO A 8 -21.05 -21.49 -2.33
CA PRO A 8 -19.88 -22.21 -1.86
C PRO A 8 -20.09 -22.61 -0.40
N LEU A 9 -19.81 -23.86 -0.08
CA LEU A 9 -19.74 -24.31 1.32
C LEU A 9 -18.63 -23.51 1.99
N ALA A 10 -18.94 -22.83 3.09
CA ALA A 10 -17.94 -22.05 3.83
C ALA A 10 -16.76 -22.91 4.28
N LEU A 11 -17.04 -24.19 4.61
CA LEU A 11 -16.04 -25.19 4.97
C LEU A 11 -16.60 -26.58 4.66
N GLY A 12 -15.87 -27.42 3.96
CA GLY A 12 -16.22 -28.82 3.76
C GLY A 12 -15.99 -29.65 5.02
N ASP A 13 -16.75 -30.75 5.22
CA ASP A 13 -16.66 -31.63 6.40
C ASP A 13 -15.24 -32.13 6.68
N SER A 14 -14.49 -32.48 5.65
CA SER A 14 -13.09 -32.92 5.78
C SER A 14 -12.18 -31.83 6.31
N ALA A 15 -12.30 -30.62 5.77
CA ALA A 15 -11.52 -29.47 6.20
C ALA A 15 -11.90 -29.04 7.62
N ALA A 16 -13.21 -29.08 7.97
CA ALA A 16 -13.67 -28.79 9.32
C ALA A 16 -13.11 -29.76 10.35
N ARG A 17 -13.08 -31.05 10.03
CA ARG A 17 -12.47 -32.09 10.91
C ARG A 17 -10.98 -31.87 11.12
N GLN A 18 -10.24 -31.56 10.06
CA GLN A 18 -8.81 -31.31 10.15
C GLN A 18 -8.53 -30.09 11.03
N LEU A 19 -9.28 -29.01 10.84
CA LEU A 19 -9.13 -27.80 11.62
C LEU A 19 -9.46 -28.04 13.11
N ALA A 20 -10.54 -28.75 13.41
CA ALA A 20 -10.92 -29.09 14.78
C ALA A 20 -9.88 -29.96 15.52
N ASN A 21 -9.18 -30.82 14.81
CA ASN A 21 -8.17 -31.71 15.38
C ASN A 21 -6.75 -31.15 15.38
N THR A 22 -6.53 -29.98 14.84
CA THR A 22 -5.21 -29.36 14.75
C THR A 22 -4.89 -28.58 16.02
N THR A 23 -3.73 -28.86 16.62
CA THR A 23 -3.27 -28.15 17.83
C THR A 23 -2.77 -26.75 17.56
N LYS A 24 -2.42 -26.44 16.31
CA LYS A 24 -1.99 -25.11 15.87
C LYS A 24 -2.42 -24.89 14.43
N THR A 25 -3.33 -23.96 14.24
CA THR A 25 -3.74 -23.54 12.90
C THR A 25 -2.85 -22.40 12.42
N VAL A 26 -2.15 -22.62 11.32
CA VAL A 26 -1.42 -21.56 10.60
C VAL A 26 -2.25 -21.20 9.39
N PRO A 27 -2.58 -19.92 9.15
CA PRO A 27 -3.23 -19.52 7.91
C PRO A 27 -2.31 -19.86 6.74
N GLN A 28 -2.72 -20.85 5.96
CA GLN A 28 -1.96 -21.33 4.79
C GLN A 28 -2.46 -20.66 3.52
N LEU A 29 -2.70 -19.35 3.57
CA LEU A 29 -2.86 -18.59 2.36
C LEU A 29 -1.47 -18.31 1.83
N SER A 30 -1.11 -18.91 0.71
CA SER A 30 0.15 -18.66 -0.01
C SER A 30 0.32 -17.19 -0.41
N THR A 31 -0.76 -16.42 -0.31
CA THR A 31 -0.85 -15.00 -0.67
C THR A 31 -0.72 -14.04 0.51
N ILE A 32 -0.64 -14.53 1.76
CA ILE A 32 -0.43 -13.63 2.91
C ILE A 32 0.98 -13.08 2.87
N THR A 33 1.07 -11.74 2.81
CA THR A 33 2.32 -11.00 2.77
C THR A 33 2.49 -10.14 4.03
N PRO A 34 3.68 -9.59 4.30
CA PRO A 34 3.88 -8.68 5.42
C PRO A 34 3.14 -7.33 5.30
N ARG A 35 2.61 -6.98 4.13
CA ARG A 35 1.87 -5.71 3.87
C ARG A 35 2.60 -4.47 4.37
N TRP A 36 3.86 -4.36 3.96
CA TRP A 36 4.77 -3.31 4.43
C TRP A 36 4.25 -1.89 4.18
N LEU A 37 3.59 -1.65 3.04
CA LEU A 37 3.02 -0.34 2.73
C LEU A 37 2.01 0.09 3.80
N VAL A 38 1.11 -0.80 4.20
CA VAL A 38 0.08 -0.52 5.22
C VAL A 38 0.72 -0.18 6.57
N HIS A 39 1.86 -0.81 6.92
CA HIS A 39 2.58 -0.54 8.17
C HIS A 39 3.41 0.75 8.12
N LEU A 40 3.89 1.14 6.96
CA LEU A 40 4.76 2.31 6.78
C LEU A 40 3.99 3.62 6.58
N LEU A 41 2.74 3.55 6.11
CA LEU A 41 1.90 4.73 5.95
C LEU A 41 1.46 5.32 7.30
N GLN A 42 1.42 6.64 7.37
CA GLN A 42 0.71 7.34 8.43
C GLN A 42 -0.78 7.34 8.11
N TRP A 43 -1.61 6.82 9.02
CA TRP A 43 -3.06 6.75 8.85
C TRP A 43 -3.75 7.94 9.50
N VAL A 44 -4.68 8.57 8.75
CA VAL A 44 -5.46 9.73 9.16
C VAL A 44 -6.95 9.35 9.18
N PRO A 45 -7.66 9.60 10.29
CA PRO A 45 -9.10 9.35 10.36
C PRO A 45 -9.87 10.39 9.52
N VAL A 46 -10.92 9.93 8.82
CA VAL A 46 -11.79 10.78 8.00
C VAL A 46 -13.23 10.52 8.39
N GLU A 47 -13.89 11.47 9.06
CA GLU A 47 -15.23 11.28 9.60
C GLU A 47 -16.35 11.42 8.58
N ALA A 48 -16.15 12.22 7.54
CA ALA A 48 -17.19 12.54 6.55
C ALA A 48 -17.01 11.82 5.21
N GLY A 49 -16.14 10.81 5.14
CA GLY A 49 -15.89 10.04 3.90
C GLY A 49 -15.10 10.81 2.83
N ILE A 50 -14.78 12.09 3.05
CA ILE A 50 -14.05 12.93 2.11
C ILE A 50 -12.92 13.66 2.85
N TYR A 51 -11.70 13.48 2.34
CA TYR A 51 -10.52 14.21 2.79
C TYR A 51 -10.17 15.30 1.77
N ARG A 52 -10.03 16.55 2.22
CA ARG A 52 -9.77 17.71 1.36
C ARG A 52 -8.39 18.28 1.60
N VAL A 53 -7.67 18.54 0.53
CA VAL A 53 -6.36 19.19 0.54
C VAL A 53 -6.46 20.50 -0.22
N ASN A 54 -6.34 21.62 0.50
CA ASN A 54 -6.28 22.94 -0.11
C ASN A 54 -4.89 23.21 -0.65
N LYS A 55 -4.82 23.87 -1.81
CA LYS A 55 -3.57 24.40 -2.37
C LYS A 55 -3.60 25.93 -2.38
N VAL A 56 -2.45 26.54 -2.16
CA VAL A 56 -2.26 27.97 -2.35
C VAL A 56 -2.14 28.23 -3.84
N ARG A 57 -2.90 29.20 -4.37
CA ARG A 57 -2.97 29.51 -5.80
C ARG A 57 -1.61 29.91 -6.36
N ASN A 58 -0.97 30.88 -5.72
CA ASN A 58 0.32 31.42 -6.15
C ASN A 58 1.27 31.57 -4.94
N PRO A 59 1.93 30.50 -4.51
CA PRO A 59 2.84 30.56 -3.36
C PRO A 59 4.04 31.50 -3.60
N GLU A 60 4.36 31.78 -4.88
CA GLU A 60 5.46 32.68 -5.28
C GLU A 60 5.12 34.18 -5.11
N ASP A 61 3.84 34.52 -5.04
CA ASP A 61 3.36 35.87 -4.91
C ASP A 61 3.44 36.43 -3.47
N VAL A 62 3.89 35.61 -2.51
CA VAL A 62 4.08 36.03 -1.13
C VAL A 62 5.25 36.98 -1.05
N LYS A 63 4.95 38.26 -0.92
CA LYS A 63 5.95 39.33 -0.83
C LYS A 63 6.61 39.33 0.55
N ILE A 64 7.91 39.11 0.59
CA ILE A 64 8.72 39.09 1.80
C ILE A 64 9.79 40.17 1.70
N ALA A 65 9.88 41.06 2.68
CA ALA A 65 10.97 42.02 2.80
C ALA A 65 12.05 41.54 3.76
N CYS A 66 13.31 41.70 3.37
CA CYS A 66 14.40 41.60 4.33
C CYS A 66 14.40 42.87 5.18
N ALA A 67 14.45 42.72 6.50
CA ALA A 67 14.49 43.84 7.41
C ALA A 67 15.70 44.75 7.12
N LYS A 68 15.45 45.94 6.58
CA LYS A 68 16.42 47.04 6.48
C LYS A 68 16.04 48.10 7.51
N ARG A 69 17.02 48.77 8.08
CA ARG A 69 16.81 49.76 9.14
C ARG A 69 15.94 50.97 8.70
N ASP A 70 15.87 51.24 7.39
CA ASP A 70 15.26 52.44 6.83
C ASP A 70 14.00 52.16 5.97
N GLU A 71 13.38 50.99 6.10
CA GLU A 71 12.13 50.72 5.37
C GLU A 71 10.95 51.43 6.01
N ALA A 72 10.37 52.37 5.26
CA ALA A 72 9.22 53.15 5.69
C ALA A 72 7.91 52.36 5.65
N GLU A 73 7.78 51.37 4.75
CA GLU A 73 6.59 50.53 4.58
C GLU A 73 6.97 49.06 4.36
N LEU A 74 6.28 48.15 5.08
CA LEU A 74 6.40 46.72 4.87
C LEU A 74 5.54 46.26 3.68
N PRO A 75 5.98 45.29 2.89
CA PRO A 75 5.19 44.78 1.78
C PRO A 75 3.91 44.12 2.30
N GLN A 76 2.78 44.48 1.71
CA GLN A 76 1.53 43.80 1.97
C GLN A 76 1.42 42.59 1.04
N THR A 77 1.09 41.45 1.62
CA THR A 77 0.85 40.19 0.88
C THR A 77 -0.49 39.60 1.26
N PHE A 78 -1.09 38.88 0.32
CA PHE A 78 -2.32 38.11 0.51
C PHE A 78 -2.10 36.71 -0.01
N VAL A 79 -2.46 35.73 0.80
CA VAL A 79 -2.38 34.29 0.41
C VAL A 79 -3.77 33.85 0.00
N ASP A 80 -3.92 33.52 -1.28
CA ASP A 80 -5.17 33.04 -1.86
C ASP A 80 -5.12 31.51 -2.05
N TYR A 81 -6.28 30.87 -1.92
CA TYR A 81 -6.43 29.43 -2.11
C TYR A 81 -7.05 29.12 -3.46
N GLU A 82 -6.79 27.93 -3.99
CA GLU A 82 -7.48 27.43 -5.18
C GLU A 82 -8.98 27.25 -4.89
N ASP A 83 -9.81 27.59 -5.89
CA ASP A 83 -11.29 27.51 -5.75
C ASP A 83 -11.80 26.07 -5.58
N LYS A 84 -11.01 25.08 -6.05
CA LYS A 84 -11.36 23.66 -5.98
C LYS A 84 -10.27 22.90 -5.25
N PRO A 85 -10.44 22.58 -3.96
CA PRO A 85 -9.54 21.72 -3.23
C PRO A 85 -9.51 20.32 -3.87
N ARG A 86 -8.37 19.64 -3.78
CA ARG A 86 -8.27 18.23 -4.15
C ARG A 86 -9.04 17.39 -3.15
N GLU A 87 -9.97 16.57 -3.63
CA GLU A 87 -10.81 15.72 -2.80
C GLU A 87 -10.42 14.26 -2.97
N TYR A 88 -10.30 13.55 -1.85
CA TYR A 88 -10.04 12.11 -1.79
C TYR A 88 -11.20 11.44 -1.07
N TYR A 89 -11.85 10.49 -1.75
CA TYR A 89 -12.99 9.75 -1.22
C TYR A 89 -12.52 8.46 -0.57
N LEU A 90 -13.17 8.07 0.52
CA LEU A 90 -12.99 6.75 1.10
C LEU A 90 -13.69 5.70 0.22
N ASN A 91 -13.00 4.61 -0.02
CA ASN A 91 -13.53 3.44 -0.71
C ASN A 91 -13.72 2.27 0.25
N ALA A 92 -14.57 1.33 -0.12
CA ALA A 92 -14.88 0.16 0.69
C ALA A 92 -14.46 -1.13 -0.02
N VAL A 93 -13.56 -1.87 0.61
CA VAL A 93 -13.25 -3.26 0.27
C VAL A 93 -14.17 -4.13 1.11
N THR A 94 -15.14 -4.79 0.46
CA THR A 94 -16.23 -5.46 1.18
C THR A 94 -16.45 -6.87 0.65
N THR A 95 -16.73 -7.81 1.57
CA THR A 95 -17.15 -9.17 1.23
C THR A 95 -18.19 -9.68 2.21
N ILE A 96 -18.96 -10.69 1.79
CA ILE A 96 -19.86 -11.44 2.66
C ILE A 96 -19.26 -12.83 2.90
N LEU A 97 -19.07 -13.16 4.17
CA LEU A 97 -18.64 -14.47 4.60
C LEU A 97 -19.86 -15.29 5.02
N ASP A 98 -20.09 -16.40 4.34
CA ASP A 98 -21.15 -17.36 4.64
C ASP A 98 -20.59 -18.58 5.37
N ILE A 99 -21.14 -18.89 6.55
CA ILE A 99 -20.69 -20.00 7.39
C ILE A 99 -21.87 -20.95 7.62
N HIS A 100 -21.68 -22.23 7.32
CA HIS A 100 -22.66 -23.27 7.63
C HIS A 100 -22.65 -23.58 9.14
N THR A 101 -23.71 -23.16 9.86
CA THR A 101 -23.75 -23.28 11.33
C THR A 101 -23.61 -24.71 11.80
N ARG A 102 -24.25 -25.70 11.13
CA ARG A 102 -24.15 -27.12 11.50
C ARG A 102 -22.70 -27.65 11.45
N VAL A 103 -21.94 -27.22 10.43
CA VAL A 103 -20.53 -27.64 10.29
C VAL A 103 -19.69 -26.95 11.35
N SER A 104 -19.88 -25.65 11.56
CA SER A 104 -19.16 -24.90 12.56
C SER A 104 -19.45 -25.45 13.97
N ASP A 105 -20.70 -25.72 14.32
CA ASP A 105 -21.07 -26.21 15.65
C ASP A 105 -20.49 -27.59 15.95
N LEU A 106 -20.53 -28.52 14.97
CA LEU A 106 -20.03 -29.88 15.15
C LEU A 106 -18.49 -29.94 15.30
N TYR A 107 -17.77 -29.03 14.68
CA TYR A 107 -16.31 -29.05 14.60
C TYR A 107 -15.63 -27.85 15.25
N SER A 108 -16.31 -27.13 16.15
CA SER A 108 -15.80 -25.92 16.81
C SER A 108 -14.90 -26.18 18.02
N SER A 109 -14.61 -27.42 18.36
CA SER A 109 -13.73 -27.76 19.49
C SER A 109 -12.50 -28.52 18.97
N PRO A 110 -11.27 -28.11 19.35
CA PRO A 110 -10.91 -27.06 20.32
C PRO A 110 -10.87 -25.64 19.76
N TYR A 111 -11.07 -25.43 18.47
CA TYR A 111 -10.97 -24.12 17.80
C TYR A 111 -12.35 -23.67 17.32
N ASP A 112 -12.66 -22.39 17.58
CA ASP A 112 -13.87 -21.72 17.11
C ASP A 112 -13.80 -21.52 15.59
N GLN A 113 -14.60 -22.28 14.85
CA GLN A 113 -14.63 -22.27 13.39
C GLN A 113 -15.07 -20.90 12.83
N ILE A 114 -15.99 -20.21 13.52
CA ILE A 114 -16.49 -18.90 13.06
C ILE A 114 -15.36 -17.87 13.15
N LYS A 115 -14.66 -17.84 14.28
CA LYS A 115 -13.52 -16.93 14.46
C LYS A 115 -12.40 -17.19 13.47
N GLU A 116 -12.12 -18.46 13.17
CA GLU A 116 -11.07 -18.82 12.23
C GLU A 116 -11.42 -18.42 10.80
N GLN A 117 -12.67 -18.65 10.35
CA GLN A 117 -13.16 -18.22 9.04
C GLN A 117 -13.15 -16.68 8.91
N LEU A 118 -13.59 -15.98 9.95
CA LEU A 118 -13.53 -14.51 9.99
C LEU A 118 -12.09 -14.01 9.91
N ARG A 119 -11.17 -14.63 10.67
CA ARG A 119 -9.73 -14.27 10.63
C ARG A 119 -9.15 -14.41 9.23
N LEU A 120 -9.40 -15.54 8.56
CA LEU A 120 -8.92 -15.78 7.20
C LEU A 120 -9.51 -14.77 6.18
N THR A 121 -10.79 -14.45 6.32
CA THR A 121 -11.46 -13.45 5.49
C THR A 121 -10.89 -12.05 5.70
N ILE A 122 -10.63 -11.67 6.95
CA ILE A 122 -9.99 -10.39 7.29
C ILE A 122 -8.58 -10.30 6.69
N GLU A 123 -7.79 -11.38 6.76
CA GLU A 123 -6.47 -11.39 6.15
C GLU A 123 -6.54 -11.21 4.62
N ALA A 124 -7.50 -11.86 3.94
CA ALA A 124 -7.71 -11.68 2.51
C ALA A 124 -8.11 -10.23 2.14
N ILE A 125 -8.97 -9.60 2.95
CA ILE A 125 -9.35 -8.18 2.76
C ILE A 125 -8.15 -7.26 2.93
N LYS A 126 -7.29 -7.52 3.93
CA LYS A 126 -6.07 -6.71 4.15
C LYS A 126 -5.04 -6.87 3.03
N GLU A 127 -4.93 -8.07 2.43
CA GLU A 127 -4.11 -8.27 1.22
C GLU A 127 -4.65 -7.45 0.05
N HIS A 128 -5.97 -7.47 -0.13
CA HIS A 128 -6.60 -6.68 -1.18
C HIS A 128 -6.47 -5.17 -0.92
N GLN A 129 -6.51 -4.74 0.35
CA GLN A 129 -6.24 -3.34 0.73
C GLN A 129 -4.89 -2.85 0.19
N GLU A 130 -3.79 -3.59 0.42
CA GLU A 130 -2.48 -3.17 -0.08
C GLU A 130 -2.45 -3.11 -1.60
N SER A 131 -3.10 -4.08 -2.27
CA SER A 131 -3.23 -4.06 -3.73
C SER A 131 -3.98 -2.83 -4.24
N GLU A 132 -5.09 -2.46 -3.62
CA GLU A 132 -5.86 -1.27 -3.96
C GLU A 132 -5.07 0.03 -3.73
N LEU A 133 -4.37 0.13 -2.59
CA LEU A 133 -3.54 1.31 -2.30
C LEU A 133 -2.43 1.52 -3.34
N ILE A 134 -1.94 0.46 -3.97
CA ILE A 134 -0.91 0.55 -5.01
C ILE A 134 -1.51 0.78 -6.39
N ASN A 135 -2.54 0.01 -6.77
CA ASN A 135 -2.96 -0.17 -8.16
C ASN A 135 -4.31 0.48 -8.51
N ASN A 136 -5.10 0.94 -7.55
CA ASN A 136 -6.40 1.51 -7.84
C ASN A 136 -6.28 2.69 -8.80
N ALA A 137 -7.19 2.76 -9.80
CA ALA A 137 -7.15 3.76 -10.87
C ALA A 137 -7.45 5.19 -10.36
N ASP A 138 -8.22 5.32 -9.26
CA ASP A 138 -8.65 6.62 -8.75
C ASP A 138 -7.73 7.15 -7.65
N TYR A 139 -7.40 6.31 -6.67
CA TYR A 139 -6.63 6.74 -5.49
C TYR A 139 -5.32 5.98 -5.27
N GLY A 140 -4.99 4.99 -6.11
CA GLY A 140 -3.76 4.20 -5.99
C GLY A 140 -2.49 5.03 -6.18
N LEU A 141 -1.40 4.59 -5.57
CA LEU A 141 -0.11 5.25 -5.65
C LEU A 141 0.33 5.47 -7.09
N ILE A 142 0.24 4.44 -7.95
CA ILE A 142 0.70 4.49 -9.34
C ILE A 142 -0.12 5.48 -10.17
N ALA A 143 -1.44 5.55 -9.92
CA ALA A 143 -2.33 6.45 -10.63
C ALA A 143 -2.11 7.93 -10.26
N ASN A 144 -1.74 8.19 -9.00
CA ASN A 144 -1.57 9.56 -8.49
C ASN A 144 -0.15 10.14 -8.64
N VAL A 145 0.73 9.46 -9.37
CA VAL A 145 2.04 10.02 -9.71
C VAL A 145 1.89 11.07 -10.82
N ALA A 146 2.32 12.29 -10.55
CA ALA A 146 2.34 13.36 -11.55
C ALA A 146 3.29 13.02 -12.72
N ASP A 147 2.96 13.45 -13.94
CA ASP A 147 3.74 13.12 -15.16
C ASP A 147 5.20 13.54 -15.05
N GLN A 148 5.46 14.69 -14.46
CA GLN A 148 6.83 15.19 -14.22
C GLN A 148 7.64 14.39 -13.21
N GLN A 149 6.99 13.54 -12.42
CA GLN A 149 7.60 12.65 -11.43
C GLN A 149 7.83 11.23 -11.97
N ARG A 150 7.51 10.99 -13.24
CA ARG A 150 7.73 9.71 -13.92
C ARG A 150 9.05 9.76 -14.70
N ILE A 151 9.88 8.75 -14.47
CA ILE A 151 11.13 8.55 -15.21
C ILE A 151 11.22 7.10 -15.70
N THR A 152 12.07 6.85 -16.68
CA THR A 152 12.34 5.50 -17.18
C THR A 152 13.81 5.16 -16.99
N PRO A 153 14.16 3.88 -16.75
CA PRO A 153 15.55 3.47 -16.56
C PRO A 153 16.41 3.75 -17.81
N LEU A 154 17.62 4.23 -17.60
CA LEU A 154 18.56 4.53 -18.70
C LEU A 154 19.00 3.29 -19.48
N SER A 155 19.11 2.14 -18.80
CA SER A 155 19.58 0.87 -19.40
C SER A 155 18.56 -0.25 -19.36
N GLY A 156 17.32 0.04 -18.99
CA GLY A 156 16.23 -0.91 -18.78
C GLY A 156 16.26 -1.57 -17.40
N ALA A 157 17.38 -2.13 -16.94
CA ALA A 157 17.51 -2.61 -15.56
C ALA A 157 17.67 -1.45 -14.58
N PRO A 158 17.19 -1.59 -13.31
CA PRO A 158 17.28 -0.53 -12.31
C PRO A 158 18.72 -0.33 -11.86
N THR A 159 19.30 0.83 -12.14
CA THR A 159 20.67 1.16 -11.78
C THR A 159 20.74 2.07 -10.56
N PRO A 160 21.91 2.18 -9.89
CA PRO A 160 22.15 3.19 -8.88
C PRO A 160 21.86 4.62 -9.33
N ASP A 161 22.19 4.95 -10.59
CA ASP A 161 21.96 6.28 -11.17
C ASP A 161 20.46 6.57 -11.33
N ASP A 162 19.66 5.56 -11.72
CA ASP A 162 18.20 5.70 -11.83
C ASP A 162 17.55 5.95 -10.46
N LEU A 163 18.05 5.29 -9.39
CA LEU A 163 17.57 5.52 -8.03
C LEU A 163 18.01 6.90 -7.51
N ASP A 164 19.24 7.32 -7.83
CA ASP A 164 19.72 8.66 -7.48
C ASP A 164 18.89 9.75 -8.20
N GLU A 165 18.55 9.57 -9.49
CA GLU A 165 17.64 10.47 -10.22
C GLU A 165 16.26 10.52 -9.56
N LEU A 166 15.73 9.36 -9.15
CA LEU A 166 14.43 9.30 -8.46
C LEU A 166 14.46 10.05 -7.11
N ILE A 167 15.59 10.01 -6.38
CA ILE A 167 15.78 10.77 -5.14
C ILE A 167 15.74 12.27 -5.43
N THR A 168 16.28 12.73 -6.55
CA THR A 168 16.22 14.16 -6.88
C THR A 168 14.81 14.66 -7.11
N ARG A 169 13.89 13.81 -7.58
CA ARG A 169 12.47 14.13 -7.79
C ARG A 169 11.70 14.26 -6.48
N VAL A 170 12.06 13.44 -5.46
CA VAL A 170 11.39 13.40 -4.16
C VAL A 170 12.36 13.82 -3.05
N TRP A 171 13.17 14.86 -3.29
CA TRP A 171 14.30 15.25 -2.44
C TRP A 171 13.90 15.73 -1.03
N LYS A 172 12.64 16.21 -0.84
CA LYS A 172 12.16 16.71 0.44
C LYS A 172 11.78 15.53 1.36
N GLU A 173 12.72 14.95 2.08
CA GLU A 173 12.53 13.88 3.06
C GLU A 173 11.82 12.61 2.52
N PRO A 174 12.33 11.96 1.46
CA PRO A 174 11.81 10.66 1.02
C PRO A 174 11.92 9.64 2.15
N ALA A 175 10.95 8.70 2.23
CA ALA A 175 10.90 7.73 3.32
C ALA A 175 11.43 6.35 2.90
N PHE A 176 10.99 5.81 1.77
CA PHE A 176 11.39 4.49 1.30
C PHE A 176 11.06 4.29 -0.19
N PHE A 177 11.77 3.34 -0.80
CA PHE A 177 11.41 2.78 -2.10
C PHE A 177 10.42 1.63 -1.92
N LEU A 178 9.38 1.57 -2.74
CA LEU A 178 8.42 0.46 -2.81
C LEU A 178 8.49 -0.17 -4.20
N THR A 179 8.75 -1.48 -4.27
CA THR A 179 8.88 -2.16 -5.56
C THR A 179 8.64 -3.66 -5.44
N HIS A 180 8.49 -4.33 -6.59
CA HIS A 180 8.39 -5.79 -6.64
C HIS A 180 9.72 -6.45 -6.22
N PRO A 181 9.73 -7.59 -5.50
CA PRO A 181 10.95 -8.30 -5.10
C PRO A 181 11.91 -8.59 -6.26
N LEU A 182 11.40 -8.84 -7.47
CA LEU A 182 12.22 -9.04 -8.67
C LEU A 182 13.05 -7.81 -9.03
N ALA A 183 12.52 -6.59 -8.83
CA ALA A 183 13.28 -5.36 -9.09
C ALA A 183 14.37 -5.15 -8.05
N ILE A 184 14.12 -5.50 -6.78
CA ILE A 184 15.17 -5.46 -5.73
C ILE A 184 16.33 -6.40 -6.10
N ALA A 185 16.00 -7.61 -6.57
CA ALA A 185 17.02 -8.55 -7.04
C ALA A 185 17.76 -8.03 -8.28
N ALA A 186 17.06 -7.39 -9.23
CA ALA A 186 17.68 -6.79 -10.40
C ALA A 186 18.61 -5.64 -10.03
N PHE A 187 18.20 -4.77 -9.11
CA PHE A 187 19.02 -3.70 -8.55
C PHE A 187 20.29 -4.25 -7.86
N GLY A 188 20.14 -5.29 -7.05
CA GLY A 188 21.28 -5.95 -6.40
C GLY A 188 22.29 -6.50 -7.42
N ARG A 189 21.83 -7.09 -8.53
CA ARG A 189 22.69 -7.56 -9.64
C ARG A 189 23.45 -6.41 -10.30
N GLU A 190 22.76 -5.29 -10.58
CA GLU A 190 23.40 -4.10 -11.15
C GLU A 190 24.45 -3.49 -10.21
N CYS A 191 24.17 -3.44 -8.91
CA CYS A 191 25.13 -3.00 -7.90
C CYS A 191 26.36 -3.92 -7.84
N THR A 192 26.15 -5.25 -7.86
CA THR A 192 27.25 -6.24 -7.87
C THR A 192 28.13 -6.09 -9.12
N ARG A 193 27.51 -5.92 -10.30
CA ARG A 193 28.23 -5.69 -11.56
C ARG A 193 29.12 -4.45 -11.51
N ARG A 194 28.66 -3.41 -10.84
CA ARG A 194 29.41 -2.14 -10.67
C ARG A 194 30.38 -2.14 -9.50
N GLY A 195 30.45 -3.22 -8.70
CA GLY A 195 31.29 -3.30 -7.52
C GLY A 195 30.86 -2.38 -6.36
N VAL A 196 29.59 -1.99 -6.31
CA VAL A 196 29.02 -1.11 -5.29
C VAL A 196 27.93 -1.88 -4.53
N PRO A 197 28.26 -2.72 -3.54
CA PRO A 197 27.27 -3.46 -2.78
C PRO A 197 26.35 -2.51 -2.00
N PRO A 198 25.01 -2.64 -2.11
CA PRO A 198 24.10 -1.81 -1.35
C PRO A 198 24.15 -2.20 0.14
N PRO A 199 24.16 -1.21 1.06
CA PRO A 199 24.04 -1.50 2.48
C PRO A 199 22.67 -2.07 2.82
N THR A 200 22.55 -2.62 4.04
CA THR A 200 21.28 -3.15 4.57
C THR A 200 20.88 -2.41 5.84
N CYS A 201 19.57 -2.36 6.11
CA CYS A 201 19.03 -1.91 7.38
C CYS A 201 18.04 -2.94 7.95
N SER A 202 17.84 -2.90 9.27
CA SER A 202 16.83 -3.72 9.95
C SER A 202 15.63 -2.88 10.29
N LEU A 203 14.46 -3.24 9.77
CA LEU A 203 13.17 -2.63 10.08
C LEU A 203 12.17 -3.73 10.43
N PHE A 204 11.39 -3.55 11.50
CA PHE A 204 10.37 -4.52 11.94
C PHE A 204 10.90 -5.97 12.09
N GLY A 205 12.19 -6.14 12.43
CA GLY A 205 12.82 -7.46 12.55
C GLY A 205 13.24 -8.11 11.22
N SER A 206 13.04 -7.45 10.09
CA SER A 206 13.45 -7.90 8.76
C SER A 206 14.60 -7.07 8.20
N GLN A 207 15.46 -7.69 7.37
CA GLN A 207 16.58 -7.02 6.71
C GLN A 207 16.12 -6.53 5.33
N PHE A 208 16.41 -5.27 5.03
CA PHE A 208 16.14 -4.64 3.74
C PHE A 208 17.41 -4.09 3.12
N LEU A 209 17.54 -4.21 1.80
CA LEU A 209 18.54 -3.44 1.08
C LEU A 209 18.21 -1.96 1.18
N THR A 210 19.23 -1.11 1.23
CA THR A 210 19.07 0.34 1.23
C THR A 210 19.87 0.98 0.11
N TRP A 211 19.36 2.11 -0.38
CA TRP A 211 20.12 2.98 -1.27
C TRP A 211 20.10 4.40 -0.70
N ARG A 212 21.28 5.01 -0.54
CA ARG A 212 21.46 6.33 0.12
C ARG A 212 20.74 6.45 1.47
N GLY A 213 20.65 5.35 2.22
CA GLY A 213 19.97 5.30 3.53
C GLY A 213 18.46 5.05 3.46
N LEU A 214 17.89 4.99 2.26
CA LEU A 214 16.47 4.71 2.06
C LEU A 214 16.26 3.21 1.83
N PRO A 215 15.36 2.53 2.58
CA PRO A 215 15.12 1.11 2.41
C PRO A 215 14.33 0.81 1.14
N LEU A 216 14.66 -0.31 0.49
CA LEU A 216 13.90 -0.89 -0.62
C LEU A 216 12.90 -1.91 -0.05
N ILE A 217 11.65 -1.54 -0.03
CA ILE A 217 10.55 -2.31 0.56
C ILE A 217 9.91 -3.19 -0.51
N PRO A 218 9.89 -4.52 -0.30
CA PRO A 218 9.26 -5.44 -1.24
C PRO A 218 7.73 -5.44 -1.11
N SER A 219 7.02 -5.35 -2.22
CA SER A 219 5.60 -5.68 -2.30
C SER A 219 5.32 -6.45 -3.60
N ASP A 220 4.70 -7.61 -3.48
CA ASP A 220 4.26 -8.43 -4.62
C ASP A 220 3.03 -7.85 -5.34
N LYS A 221 2.43 -6.79 -4.77
CA LYS A 221 1.30 -6.08 -5.34
C LYS A 221 1.72 -5.06 -6.42
N VAL A 222 3.02 -4.71 -6.48
CA VAL A 222 3.52 -3.90 -7.60
C VAL A 222 3.50 -4.75 -8.87
N PRO A 223 2.82 -4.30 -9.95
CA PRO A 223 2.58 -5.14 -11.12
C PRO A 223 3.87 -5.47 -11.88
N VAL A 224 3.92 -6.68 -12.40
CA VAL A 224 4.96 -7.14 -13.33
C VAL A 224 4.27 -7.54 -14.64
N SER A 225 4.62 -6.90 -15.74
CA SER A 225 4.09 -7.19 -17.08
C SER A 225 5.26 -7.28 -18.08
N ASP A 226 5.29 -8.33 -18.86
CA ASP A 226 6.32 -8.53 -19.91
C ASP A 226 7.77 -8.41 -19.39
N GLY A 227 8.01 -8.90 -18.15
CA GLY A 227 9.33 -8.80 -17.51
C GLY A 227 9.72 -7.40 -17.06
N LYS A 228 8.78 -6.47 -17.02
CA LYS A 228 8.94 -5.10 -16.54
C LYS A 228 8.09 -4.85 -15.30
N THR A 229 8.58 -4.00 -14.43
CA THR A 229 7.88 -3.57 -13.20
C THR A 229 8.16 -2.09 -12.93
N LYS A 230 7.79 -1.64 -11.74
CA LYS A 230 7.88 -0.24 -11.31
C LYS A 230 8.64 -0.13 -9.99
N VAL A 231 9.30 1.01 -9.79
CA VAL A 231 9.89 1.40 -8.50
C VAL A 231 9.29 2.75 -8.11
N LEU A 232 8.64 2.80 -6.95
CA LEU A 232 8.12 4.05 -6.40
C LEU A 232 9.05 4.53 -5.29
N LEU A 233 9.30 5.83 -5.25
CA LEU A 233 9.90 6.50 -4.10
C LEU A 233 8.85 7.37 -3.44
N ILE A 234 8.65 7.22 -2.14
CA ILE A 234 7.50 7.79 -1.44
C ILE A 234 7.99 8.62 -0.25
N ARG A 235 7.43 9.83 -0.12
CA ARG A 235 7.48 10.65 1.08
C ARG A 235 6.19 10.40 1.86
N VAL A 236 6.29 10.10 3.15
CA VAL A 236 5.14 9.73 4.00
C VAL A 236 4.93 10.76 5.11
N GLY A 237 3.67 11.02 5.39
CA GLY A 237 3.22 11.76 6.55
C GLY A 237 2.61 13.12 6.23
N ASP A 238 1.63 13.49 7.04
CA ASP A 238 0.87 14.73 6.91
C ASP A 238 1.78 15.97 7.09
N LYS A 239 2.57 15.99 8.15
CA LYS A 239 3.51 17.09 8.44
C LYS A 239 4.58 17.30 7.37
N ARG A 240 4.91 16.26 6.64
CA ARG A 240 5.89 16.27 5.55
C ARG A 240 5.25 16.54 4.20
N GLN A 241 3.95 16.81 4.16
CA GLN A 241 3.18 16.98 2.92
C GLN A 241 3.35 15.79 1.97
N GLY A 242 3.44 14.60 2.55
CA GLY A 242 3.65 13.35 1.84
C GLY A 242 2.36 12.61 1.54
N VAL A 243 2.50 11.32 1.40
CA VAL A 243 1.38 10.37 1.24
C VAL A 243 0.87 9.98 2.61
N VAL A 244 -0.45 9.92 2.76
CA VAL A 244 -1.14 9.44 3.96
C VAL A 244 -2.21 8.43 3.60
N GLY A 245 -2.36 7.39 4.45
CA GLY A 245 -3.49 6.48 4.39
C GLY A 245 -4.71 7.10 5.08
N LEU A 246 -5.89 6.89 4.54
CA LEU A 246 -7.16 7.38 5.08
C LEU A 246 -8.01 6.21 5.55
N PHE A 247 -8.72 6.36 6.67
CA PHE A 247 -9.66 5.36 7.17
C PHE A 247 -10.89 6.00 7.81
N GLN A 248 -12.01 5.28 7.82
CA GLN A 248 -13.23 5.69 8.51
C GLN A 248 -13.23 5.16 9.94
N PRO A 249 -13.23 6.03 10.97
CA PRO A 249 -13.38 5.60 12.37
C PRO A 249 -14.85 5.40 12.76
N GLY A 250 -15.10 4.73 13.89
CA GLY A 250 -16.41 4.67 14.52
C GLY A 250 -17.44 3.81 13.79
N LEU A 251 -17.00 2.79 13.05
CA LEU A 251 -17.88 1.89 12.32
C LEU A 251 -18.65 0.93 13.26
N PRO A 252 -19.92 0.63 12.99
CA PRO A 252 -20.63 -0.43 13.71
C PRO A 252 -19.92 -1.78 13.56
N GLY A 253 -19.63 -2.46 14.67
CA GLY A 253 -18.89 -3.72 14.66
C GLY A 253 -17.41 -3.58 14.30
N GLU A 254 -16.81 -2.43 14.59
CA GLU A 254 -15.39 -2.16 14.33
C GLU A 254 -14.48 -3.12 15.10
N GLN A 255 -13.57 -3.78 14.38
CA GLN A 255 -12.58 -4.72 14.93
C GLN A 255 -11.18 -4.08 14.98
N SER A 256 -10.88 -3.22 14.03
CA SER A 256 -9.68 -2.39 13.96
C SER A 256 -10.00 -1.13 13.16
N PRO A 257 -9.18 -0.08 13.22
CA PRO A 257 -9.47 1.17 12.51
C PRO A 257 -9.85 0.96 11.04
N GLY A 258 -11.06 1.38 10.68
CA GLY A 258 -11.62 1.23 9.34
C GLY A 258 -12.17 -0.16 8.98
N LEU A 259 -11.97 -1.20 9.81
CA LEU A 259 -12.44 -2.57 9.58
C LEU A 259 -13.67 -2.87 10.44
N SER A 260 -14.77 -3.23 9.79
CA SER A 260 -16.05 -3.58 10.41
C SER A 260 -16.44 -5.01 10.08
N VAL A 261 -16.91 -5.75 11.09
CA VAL A 261 -17.51 -7.08 10.94
C VAL A 261 -18.91 -7.03 11.52
N ARG A 262 -19.92 -7.27 10.68
CA ARG A 262 -21.34 -7.21 11.09
C ARG A 262 -22.04 -8.53 10.79
N PHE A 263 -22.70 -9.09 11.78
CA PHE A 263 -23.59 -10.22 11.59
C PHE A 263 -24.87 -9.81 10.85
N MET A 264 -25.19 -10.49 9.75
CA MET A 264 -26.34 -10.17 8.89
C MET A 264 -27.54 -11.06 9.18
N GLY A 265 -27.37 -12.16 9.86
CA GLY A 265 -28.41 -13.10 10.19
C GLY A 265 -28.11 -14.54 9.76
N ILE A 266 -29.06 -15.43 10.06
CA ILE A 266 -29.03 -16.83 9.65
C ILE A 266 -30.20 -17.08 8.70
N ASN A 267 -29.91 -17.61 7.54
CA ASN A 267 -30.93 -17.93 6.53
C ASN A 267 -31.63 -19.27 6.81
N ARG A 268 -32.64 -19.61 5.97
CA ARG A 268 -33.42 -20.86 6.09
C ARG A 268 -32.60 -22.14 5.85
N SER A 269 -31.41 -22.02 5.29
CA SER A 269 -30.49 -23.14 5.06
C SER A 269 -29.48 -23.30 6.20
N ALA A 270 -29.68 -22.62 7.33
CA ALA A 270 -28.77 -22.58 8.47
C ALA A 270 -27.36 -22.06 8.09
N ILE A 271 -27.31 -21.02 7.25
CA ILE A 271 -26.08 -20.30 6.90
C ILE A 271 -26.09 -18.98 7.64
N ALA A 272 -25.04 -18.73 8.42
CA ALA A 272 -24.77 -17.47 9.08
C ALA A 272 -23.94 -16.58 8.15
N SER A 273 -24.43 -15.37 7.86
CA SER A 273 -23.75 -14.42 6.97
C SER A 273 -23.17 -13.27 7.77
N TYR A 274 -21.91 -12.93 7.48
CA TYR A 274 -21.18 -11.81 8.08
C TYR A 274 -20.72 -10.86 6.99
N LEU A 275 -21.07 -9.58 7.12
CA LEU A 275 -20.54 -8.52 6.27
C LEU A 275 -19.18 -8.06 6.84
N VAL A 276 -18.13 -8.24 6.08
CA VAL A 276 -16.78 -7.75 6.42
C VAL A 276 -16.44 -6.62 5.47
N SER A 277 -16.20 -5.42 6.01
CA SER A 277 -15.93 -4.21 5.23
C SER A 277 -14.74 -3.47 5.79
N LEU A 278 -13.85 -3.05 4.89
CA LEU A 278 -12.70 -2.21 5.20
C LEU A 278 -12.82 -0.91 4.41
N TYR A 279 -12.89 0.22 5.12
CA TYR A 279 -12.97 1.55 4.52
C TYR A 279 -11.61 2.21 4.54
N CYS A 280 -11.02 2.37 3.39
CA CYS A 280 -9.71 2.97 3.23
C CYS A 280 -9.58 3.72 1.92
N SER A 281 -8.61 4.61 1.88
CA SER A 281 -8.16 5.31 0.68
C SER A 281 -6.74 5.83 0.90
N LEU A 282 -6.23 6.59 -0.04
CA LEU A 282 -4.92 7.21 0.03
C LEU A 282 -5.03 8.66 -0.45
N ALA A 283 -4.31 9.56 0.21
CA ALA A 283 -4.19 10.94 -0.21
C ALA A 283 -2.72 11.31 -0.45
N VAL A 284 -2.50 12.06 -1.52
CA VAL A 284 -1.20 12.62 -1.90
C VAL A 284 -1.26 14.13 -1.75
N HIS A 285 -0.54 14.69 -0.79
CA HIS A 285 -0.65 16.12 -0.47
C HIS A 285 -0.02 17.01 -1.55
N THR A 286 1.14 16.62 -2.07
CA THR A 286 1.86 17.38 -3.10
C THR A 286 2.33 16.45 -4.22
N ASP A 287 2.44 17.00 -5.41
CA ASP A 287 2.79 16.23 -6.60
C ASP A 287 4.22 15.64 -6.53
N ASP A 288 5.12 16.28 -5.77
CA ASP A 288 6.48 15.82 -5.51
C ASP A 288 6.62 14.80 -4.35
N ALA A 289 5.49 14.31 -3.82
CA ALA A 289 5.48 13.33 -2.74
C ALA A 289 5.78 11.90 -3.21
N ILE A 290 5.58 11.62 -4.49
CA ILE A 290 5.81 10.31 -5.10
C ILE A 290 6.62 10.48 -6.38
N GLY A 291 7.70 9.71 -6.52
CA GLY A 291 8.42 9.53 -7.78
C GLY A 291 8.24 8.10 -8.29
N LEU A 292 8.18 7.92 -9.58
CA LEU A 292 8.01 6.62 -10.23
C LEU A 292 9.09 6.39 -11.28
N LEU A 293 9.83 5.31 -11.12
CA LEU A 293 10.65 4.71 -12.16
C LEU A 293 9.80 3.62 -12.84
N ASP A 294 9.38 3.89 -14.07
CA ASP A 294 8.52 3.01 -14.87
C ASP A 294 9.34 2.10 -15.78
N ASP A 295 8.75 1.03 -16.32
CA ASP A 295 9.37 0.13 -17.29
C ASP A 295 10.70 -0.52 -16.85
N VAL A 296 10.84 -0.83 -15.56
CA VAL A 296 12.04 -1.44 -14.97
C VAL A 296 12.13 -2.90 -15.37
N GLU A 297 13.14 -3.27 -16.17
CA GLU A 297 13.37 -4.65 -16.60
C GLU A 297 13.99 -5.51 -15.48
N VAL A 298 13.37 -6.65 -15.17
CA VAL A 298 13.80 -7.53 -14.08
C VAL A 298 14.49 -8.81 -14.55
N GLY A 299 14.44 -9.12 -15.84
CA GLY A 299 14.95 -10.35 -16.44
C GLY A 299 16.40 -10.31 -16.91
N LYS A 300 17.13 -9.21 -16.68
CA LYS A 300 18.53 -9.11 -17.09
C LYS A 300 19.45 -9.81 -16.09
N TYR A 301 20.14 -10.85 -16.54
CA TYR A 301 21.17 -11.57 -15.80
C TYR A 301 22.54 -11.27 -16.41
N HIS A 302 23.57 -11.22 -15.56
CA HIS A 302 24.95 -10.95 -15.98
C HIS A 302 25.78 -12.21 -15.89
N ASP A 303 26.69 -12.41 -16.88
CA ASP A 303 27.77 -13.39 -16.74
C ASP A 303 28.91 -12.75 -15.97
N TYR A 304 29.12 -13.20 -14.74
CA TYR A 304 30.18 -12.68 -13.86
C TYR A 304 31.59 -13.17 -14.25
N ALA A 305 31.73 -14.10 -15.20
CA ALA A 305 33.03 -14.56 -15.69
C ALA A 305 33.85 -13.42 -16.30
N ASP A 306 33.24 -12.38 -16.82
CA ASP A 306 33.90 -11.22 -17.37
C ASP A 306 34.41 -10.21 -16.33
N ILE A 307 34.01 -10.33 -15.07
CA ILE A 307 34.44 -9.43 -13.98
C ILE A 307 35.82 -9.81 -13.42
N TYR A 308 36.24 -11.05 -13.63
CA TYR A 308 37.51 -11.60 -13.12
C TYR A 308 38.60 -11.66 -14.21
N ARG A 309 38.46 -10.96 -15.31
CA ARG A 309 39.47 -10.82 -16.36
C ARG A 309 40.24 -9.49 -16.23
#